data_252858abf0dfeaf9f78b5d577e3e6303
#
_entry.id   252858abf0dfeaf9f78b5d577e3e6303
#
_cell.length_a   1.000
_cell.length_b   1.000
_cell.length_c   1.000
_cell.angle_alpha   90.00
_cell.angle_beta   90.00
_cell.angle_gamma   90.00
#
_symmetry.space_group_name_H-M   'P 1'
#
loop_
_entity.id
_entity.type
_entity.pdbx_description
1 polymer ?
#
loop_
_entity_poly.entity_id
_entity_poly.type
_entity_poly.pdbx_seq_one_letter_code
_entity_poly.pdbx_strand_id
1 'polypeptide(L)'
;MKKRTKKLGAILLAFAMTASMLAGCGSSPADSEGEEKTQSEVEEAQSSEPVDVNVTALKGPTAMGMVRMMDDADNGKIDNENYQFTIAASIDEVTPAISQGETDIAAVPANVSSVLYNKLDGGVQVLAVNTLGVLYIVENGDTVQSAADLKGKTIYASGKGATPEYALNYILEENGIDPAADVTIAWKSEHSECVAALAQDPSGIAMLPQPFVTTAQTKDP
;
A
#
# COMPACT_ATOMS: atom_id res chain seq x y z
N MET A 1 -5.00 24.03 50.72
CA MET A 1 -6.33 24.28 51.30
C MET A 1 -7.27 24.72 50.17
N LYS A 2 -8.27 23.97 49.84
CA LYS A 2 -9.70 24.15 49.71
C LYS A 2 -10.30 23.07 48.80
N LYS A 3 -11.01 22.15 49.45
CA LYS A 3 -11.97 21.20 48.89
C LYS A 3 -13.24 21.92 48.45
N ARG A 4 -13.91 21.40 47.40
CA ARG A 4 -15.39 21.39 47.22
C ARG A 4 -15.71 20.40 46.13
N THR A 5 -16.15 19.21 46.42
CA THR A 5 -17.48 18.60 46.72
C THR A 5 -18.51 18.67 45.57
N LYS A 6 -18.74 17.50 45.02
CA LYS A 6 -19.99 16.78 44.68
C LYS A 6 -21.20 17.56 44.17
N LYS A 7 -21.78 17.08 43.03
CA LYS A 7 -23.22 16.78 42.99
C LYS A 7 -23.49 15.60 42.07
N LEU A 8 -24.01 14.54 42.64
CA LEU A 8 -24.74 13.44 41.99
C LEU A 8 -26.06 14.01 41.43
N GLY A 9 -26.49 13.46 40.26
CA GLY A 9 -27.84 13.56 39.77
C GLY A 9 -28.19 12.29 39.04
N ALA A 10 -28.71 11.31 39.77
CA ALA A 10 -29.34 10.12 39.21
C ALA A 10 -30.77 10.46 38.78
N ILE A 11 -31.14 10.11 37.56
CA ILE A 11 -32.55 10.03 37.15
C ILE A 11 -32.79 8.63 36.62
N LEU A 12 -33.46 7.83 37.45
CA LEU A 12 -34.16 6.61 37.12
C LEU A 12 -35.44 6.98 36.39
N LEU A 13 -35.70 6.38 35.24
CA LEU A 13 -37.05 6.23 34.71
C LEU A 13 -37.22 4.81 34.21
N ALA A 14 -37.94 4.03 35.02
CA ALA A 14 -38.51 2.76 34.68
C ALA A 14 -39.77 3.00 33.84
N PHE A 15 -39.95 2.26 32.74
CA PHE A 15 -41.27 2.10 32.14
C PHE A 15 -41.53 0.63 31.78
N ALA A 16 -42.72 0.27 32.11
CA ALA A 16 -43.26 -1.04 32.39
C ALA A 16 -43.45 -1.93 31.14
N MET A 17 -43.37 -3.23 31.43
CA MET A 17 -43.88 -4.35 30.62
C MET A 17 -45.38 -4.26 30.39
N THR A 18 -45.81 -4.60 29.17
CA THR A 18 -47.12 -5.21 28.97
C THR A 18 -46.98 -6.50 28.17
N ALA A 19 -47.17 -7.59 28.86
CA ALA A 19 -47.37 -8.91 28.30
C ALA A 19 -48.80 -9.03 27.80
N SER A 20 -49.03 -9.64 26.64
CA SER A 20 -50.29 -10.23 26.26
C SER A 20 -50.05 -11.58 25.54
N MET A 21 -50.24 -12.64 26.30
CA MET A 21 -50.46 -14.00 25.80
C MET A 21 -51.89 -14.10 25.26
N LEU A 22 -52.05 -14.71 24.11
CA LEU A 22 -53.26 -15.52 23.87
C LEU A 22 -52.87 -16.74 23.03
N ALA A 23 -53.16 -17.89 23.61
CA ALA A 23 -53.03 -19.20 23.02
C ALA A 23 -54.20 -19.50 22.06
N GLY A 24 -53.94 -20.29 21.02
CA GLY A 24 -54.96 -20.86 20.16
C GLY A 24 -54.40 -22.03 19.39
N CYS A 25 -54.70 -23.25 19.86
CA CYS A 25 -54.51 -24.55 19.17
C CYS A 25 -55.53 -24.75 18.04
N GLY A 26 -55.12 -25.42 16.94
CA GLY A 26 -56.05 -25.99 15.96
C GLY A 26 -55.40 -26.52 14.70
N SER A 27 -55.09 -27.84 14.71
CA SER A 27 -55.05 -28.88 13.63
C SER A 27 -55.09 -28.50 12.15
N SER A 28 -54.11 -29.07 11.38
CA SER A 28 -54.04 -29.28 9.91
C SER A 28 -55.20 -30.12 9.35
N PRO A 29 -55.44 -30.26 8.00
CA PRO A 29 -54.46 -30.26 6.90
C PRO A 29 -54.91 -29.62 5.54
N ALA A 30 -53.91 -29.55 4.63
CA ALA A 30 -53.95 -29.69 3.16
C ALA A 30 -54.24 -28.46 2.28
N ASP A 31 -53.23 -28.26 1.37
CA ASP A 31 -53.26 -27.75 0.00
C ASP A 31 -53.77 -26.33 -0.34
N SER A 32 -52.88 -25.49 -0.70
CA SER A 32 -52.75 -24.90 -2.07
C SER A 32 -51.78 -23.71 -2.10
N GLU A 33 -51.10 -23.61 -3.23
CA GLU A 33 -50.14 -22.64 -3.65
C GLU A 33 -50.58 -21.17 -3.41
N GLY A 34 -49.62 -20.37 -2.89
CA GLY A 34 -49.77 -18.92 -2.80
C GLY A 34 -48.37 -18.31 -2.60
N GLU A 35 -47.80 -17.84 -3.68
CA GLU A 35 -46.54 -17.07 -3.64
C GLU A 35 -46.73 -15.81 -2.80
N GLU A 36 -46.18 -15.82 -1.61
CA GLU A 36 -46.04 -14.61 -0.80
C GLU A 36 -44.68 -14.01 -1.11
N LYS A 37 -44.69 -12.99 -1.99
CA LYS A 37 -43.57 -12.12 -2.24
C LYS A 37 -43.26 -11.37 -0.95
N THR A 38 -42.22 -11.85 -0.25
CA THR A 38 -41.52 -11.04 0.76
C THR A 38 -40.78 -9.94 0.03
N GLN A 39 -41.39 -8.78 -0.05
CA GLN A 39 -40.67 -7.53 -0.35
C GLN A 39 -39.70 -7.30 0.81
N SER A 40 -38.45 -7.67 0.62
CA SER A 40 -37.35 -7.09 1.37
C SER A 40 -37.30 -5.62 0.95
N GLU A 41 -37.72 -4.74 1.84
CA GLU A 41 -37.35 -3.33 1.76
C GLU A 41 -35.83 -3.27 1.74
N VAL A 42 -35.27 -3.07 0.56
CA VAL A 42 -33.90 -2.61 0.41
C VAL A 42 -33.96 -1.17 0.95
N GLU A 43 -33.45 -0.96 2.16
CA GLU A 43 -33.11 0.38 2.62
C GLU A 43 -32.24 1.01 1.52
N GLU A 44 -32.78 2.00 0.85
CA GLU A 44 -32.00 2.89 -0.02
C GLU A 44 -30.89 3.45 0.85
N ALA A 45 -29.65 3.04 0.55
CA ALA A 45 -28.47 3.61 1.13
C ALA A 45 -28.53 5.11 0.87
N GLN A 46 -28.71 5.87 1.95
CA GLN A 46 -28.59 7.30 1.93
C GLN A 46 -27.28 7.64 1.22
N SER A 47 -27.36 8.41 0.14
CA SER A 47 -26.20 8.97 -0.55
C SER A 47 -25.44 9.82 0.48
N SER A 48 -24.45 9.25 1.11
CA SER A 48 -23.48 10.01 1.89
C SER A 48 -22.76 10.96 0.93
N GLU A 49 -22.48 12.17 1.36
CA GLU A 49 -21.62 13.07 0.58
C GLU A 49 -20.30 12.33 0.28
N PRO A 50 -19.72 12.53 -0.94
CA PRO A 50 -18.46 11.89 -1.29
C PRO A 50 -17.37 12.16 -0.26
N VAL A 51 -16.63 11.11 0.12
CA VAL A 51 -15.52 11.23 1.05
C VAL A 51 -14.25 11.56 0.28
N ASP A 52 -13.51 12.59 0.71
CA ASP A 52 -12.20 12.90 0.16
C ASP A 52 -11.18 11.87 0.67
N VAL A 53 -10.45 11.24 -0.24
CA VAL A 53 -9.43 10.23 0.04
C VAL A 53 -8.11 10.62 -0.59
N ASN A 54 -7.11 10.93 0.23
CA ASN A 54 -5.76 11.28 -0.20
C ASN A 54 -4.93 10.01 -0.36
N VAL A 55 -4.42 9.78 -1.57
CA VAL A 55 -3.64 8.59 -1.93
C VAL A 55 -2.25 9.00 -2.34
N THR A 56 -1.23 8.51 -1.64
CA THR A 56 0.17 8.74 -2.01
C THR A 56 0.80 7.45 -2.52
N ALA A 57 1.31 7.47 -3.74
CA ALA A 57 1.99 6.33 -4.35
C ALA A 57 3.45 6.64 -4.64
N LEU A 58 4.35 5.73 -4.26
CA LEU A 58 5.77 5.85 -4.60
C LEU A 58 5.96 5.63 -6.11
N LYS A 59 6.67 6.56 -6.76
CA LYS A 59 7.00 6.53 -8.19
C LYS A 59 7.67 5.21 -8.58
N GLY A 60 7.13 4.56 -9.59
CA GLY A 60 7.60 3.25 -10.06
C GLY A 60 6.54 2.16 -9.91
N PRO A 61 6.93 0.91 -9.59
CA PRO A 61 6.02 -0.24 -9.62
C PRO A 61 4.79 -0.09 -8.72
N THR A 62 4.96 0.52 -7.55
CA THR A 62 3.87 0.75 -6.59
C THR A 62 2.78 1.65 -7.16
N ALA A 63 3.16 2.77 -7.81
CA ALA A 63 2.21 3.63 -8.51
C ALA A 63 1.62 2.95 -9.76
N MET A 64 2.43 2.18 -10.49
CA MET A 64 1.96 1.44 -11.68
C MET A 64 0.86 0.43 -11.32
N GLY A 65 0.95 -0.20 -10.14
CA GLY A 65 -0.08 -1.10 -9.64
C GLY A 65 -1.43 -0.43 -9.35
N MET A 66 -1.46 0.90 -9.26
CA MET A 66 -2.66 1.70 -9.00
C MET A 66 -3.18 2.45 -10.22
N VAL A 67 -2.52 2.36 -11.38
CA VAL A 67 -2.83 3.18 -12.56
C VAL A 67 -4.30 3.03 -13.02
N ARG A 68 -4.88 1.85 -12.88
CA ARG A 68 -6.28 1.62 -13.22
C ARG A 68 -7.22 2.38 -12.28
N MET A 69 -6.93 2.38 -10.99
CA MET A 69 -7.70 3.13 -9.99
C MET A 69 -7.60 4.63 -10.24
N MET A 70 -6.40 5.14 -10.61
CA MET A 70 -6.19 6.53 -10.98
C MET A 70 -7.03 6.91 -12.20
N ASP A 71 -6.98 6.09 -13.27
CA ASP A 71 -7.78 6.32 -14.49
C ASP A 71 -9.29 6.30 -14.21
N ASP A 72 -9.76 5.38 -13.40
CA ASP A 72 -11.18 5.28 -13.06
C ASP A 72 -11.64 6.45 -12.18
N ALA A 73 -10.81 6.94 -11.26
CA ALA A 73 -11.09 8.13 -10.47
C ALA A 73 -11.14 9.40 -11.34
N ASP A 74 -10.13 9.61 -12.20
CA ASP A 74 -10.05 10.76 -13.10
C ASP A 74 -11.22 10.82 -14.09
N ASN A 75 -11.78 9.67 -14.45
CA ASN A 75 -12.92 9.56 -15.34
C ASN A 75 -14.28 9.50 -14.60
N GLY A 76 -14.32 9.70 -13.29
CA GLY A 76 -15.53 9.69 -12.49
C GLY A 76 -16.27 8.35 -12.52
N LYS A 77 -15.55 7.24 -12.55
CA LYS A 77 -16.09 5.88 -12.56
C LYS A 77 -16.14 5.25 -11.15
N ILE A 78 -15.66 5.96 -10.15
CA ILE A 78 -15.72 5.54 -8.75
C ILE A 78 -16.75 6.40 -8.06
N ASP A 79 -17.80 5.78 -7.54
CA ASP A 79 -18.89 6.46 -6.84
C ASP A 79 -18.55 6.59 -5.34
N ASN A 80 -19.08 7.65 -4.71
CA ASN A 80 -19.04 7.94 -3.27
C ASN A 80 -17.68 8.33 -2.66
N GLU A 81 -16.56 8.30 -3.43
CA GLU A 81 -15.25 8.78 -2.98
C GLU A 81 -14.65 9.75 -3.99
N ASN A 82 -13.96 10.75 -3.46
CA ASN A 82 -13.20 11.73 -4.22
C ASN A 82 -11.71 11.48 -3.99
N TYR A 83 -11.08 10.69 -4.86
CA TYR A 83 -9.67 10.32 -4.74
C TYR A 83 -8.75 11.42 -5.26
N GLN A 84 -7.76 11.79 -4.45
CA GLN A 84 -6.68 12.71 -4.81
C GLN A 84 -5.35 11.98 -4.77
N PHE A 85 -4.69 11.85 -5.93
CA PHE A 85 -3.44 11.09 -6.05
C PHE A 85 -2.21 12.01 -6.04
N THR A 86 -1.24 11.64 -5.22
CA THR A 86 0.11 12.24 -5.17
C THR A 86 1.16 11.18 -5.49
N ILE A 87 2.08 11.48 -6.42
CA ILE A 87 3.21 10.60 -6.74
C ILE A 87 4.47 11.15 -6.06
N ALA A 88 4.94 10.43 -5.05
CA ALA A 88 6.17 10.75 -4.32
C ALA A 88 7.40 10.14 -5.00
N ALA A 89 8.53 10.84 -4.99
CA ALA A 89 9.78 10.36 -5.59
C ALA A 89 10.50 9.37 -4.67
N SER A 90 10.40 9.54 -3.35
CA SER A 90 11.12 8.76 -2.35
C SER A 90 10.22 8.35 -1.18
N ILE A 91 10.69 7.34 -0.42
CA ILE A 91 10.02 6.87 0.79
C ILE A 91 10.06 7.93 1.91
N ASP A 92 11.06 8.82 1.88
CA ASP A 92 11.23 9.87 2.86
C ASP A 92 10.15 10.96 2.75
N GLU A 93 9.48 11.06 1.60
CA GLU A 93 8.32 11.93 1.40
C GLU A 93 7.03 11.25 1.89
N VAL A 94 6.87 9.94 1.65
CA VAL A 94 5.65 9.20 1.96
C VAL A 94 5.48 8.95 3.46
N THR A 95 6.57 8.57 4.14
CA THR A 95 6.52 8.18 5.55
C THR A 95 6.03 9.31 6.49
N PRO A 96 6.49 10.57 6.35
CA PRO A 96 5.94 11.67 7.11
C PRO A 96 4.48 11.94 6.82
N ALA A 97 4.04 11.92 5.55
CA ALA A 97 2.67 12.16 5.15
C ALA A 97 1.68 11.17 5.81
N ILE A 98 2.05 9.87 5.88
CA ILE A 98 1.27 8.86 6.60
C ILE A 98 1.22 9.19 8.10
N SER A 99 2.38 9.51 8.69
CA SER A 99 2.48 9.74 10.15
C SER A 99 1.74 11.00 10.60
N GLN A 100 1.55 11.97 9.71
CA GLN A 100 0.85 13.23 9.96
C GLN A 100 -0.64 13.15 9.63
N GLY A 101 -1.10 12.03 9.06
CA GLY A 101 -2.49 11.86 8.62
C GLY A 101 -2.83 12.67 7.36
N GLU A 102 -1.84 13.04 6.56
CA GLU A 102 -2.01 13.76 5.30
C GLU A 102 -2.33 12.80 4.14
N THR A 103 -2.19 11.49 4.36
CA THR A 103 -2.41 10.42 3.41
C THR A 103 -3.25 9.32 4.05
N ASP A 104 -4.38 9.00 3.44
CA ASP A 104 -5.30 7.94 3.89
C ASP A 104 -4.88 6.57 3.37
N ILE A 105 -4.41 6.51 2.12
CA ILE A 105 -3.92 5.28 1.47
C ILE A 105 -2.53 5.53 0.91
N ALA A 106 -1.59 4.64 1.19
CA ALA A 106 -0.25 4.73 0.64
C ALA A 106 0.18 3.44 -0.08
N ALA A 107 0.76 3.58 -1.28
CA ALA A 107 1.41 2.49 -1.98
C ALA A 107 2.93 2.57 -1.76
N VAL A 108 3.45 1.66 -0.93
CA VAL A 108 4.84 1.62 -0.47
C VAL A 108 5.41 0.20 -0.55
N PRO A 109 6.75 0.02 -0.51
CA PRO A 109 7.36 -1.30 -0.37
C PRO A 109 6.83 -2.06 0.85
N ALA A 110 6.59 -3.36 0.70
CA ALA A 110 5.90 -4.18 1.71
C ALA A 110 6.55 -4.14 3.11
N ASN A 111 7.88 -4.10 3.20
CA ASN A 111 8.58 -4.01 4.48
C ASN A 111 8.34 -2.69 5.22
N VAL A 112 8.05 -1.60 4.48
CA VAL A 112 7.77 -0.28 5.06
C VAL A 112 6.46 -0.29 5.82
N SER A 113 5.47 -1.07 5.39
CA SER A 113 4.21 -1.22 6.13
C SER A 113 4.44 -1.80 7.53
N SER A 114 5.36 -2.76 7.66
CA SER A 114 5.76 -3.32 8.97
C SER A 114 6.45 -2.29 9.86
N VAL A 115 7.33 -1.48 9.28
CA VAL A 115 8.00 -0.38 10.02
C VAL A 115 6.99 0.66 10.49
N LEU A 116 6.06 1.06 9.63
CA LEU A 116 5.00 2.01 9.96
C LEU A 116 4.04 1.46 11.02
N TYR A 117 3.65 0.19 10.91
CA TYR A 117 2.81 -0.46 11.90
C TYR A 117 3.42 -0.38 13.30
N ASN A 118 4.71 -0.68 13.43
CA ASN A 118 5.40 -0.61 14.72
C ASN A 118 5.61 0.84 15.20
N LYS A 119 5.90 1.78 14.29
CA LYS A 119 6.11 3.19 14.67
C LYS A 119 4.83 3.91 15.07
N LEU A 120 3.71 3.52 14.49
CA LEU A 120 2.40 4.14 14.71
C LEU A 120 1.50 3.32 15.64
N ASP A 121 2.11 2.38 16.38
CA ASP A 121 1.43 1.53 17.38
C ASP A 121 0.16 0.84 16.81
N GLY A 122 0.30 0.27 15.62
CA GLY A 122 -0.81 -0.39 14.92
C GLY A 122 -1.72 0.55 14.12
N GLY A 123 -1.37 1.82 13.99
CA GLY A 123 -2.19 2.84 13.31
C GLY A 123 -2.29 2.70 11.78
N VAL A 124 -1.70 1.66 11.19
CA VAL A 124 -1.80 1.37 9.74
C VAL A 124 -2.24 -0.08 9.51
N GLN A 125 -2.91 -0.31 8.40
CA GLN A 125 -3.35 -1.63 7.97
C GLN A 125 -2.94 -1.89 6.52
N VAL A 126 -2.46 -3.11 6.22
CA VAL A 126 -2.21 -3.52 4.83
C VAL A 126 -3.52 -3.94 4.19
N LEU A 127 -3.88 -3.28 3.10
CA LEU A 127 -5.10 -3.57 2.34
C LEU A 127 -4.86 -4.63 1.28
N ALA A 128 -3.75 -4.50 0.52
CA ALA A 128 -3.42 -5.40 -0.57
C ALA A 128 -1.92 -5.34 -0.92
N VAL A 129 -1.45 -6.35 -1.64
CA VAL A 129 -0.17 -6.31 -2.37
C VAL A 129 -0.53 -6.11 -3.84
N ASN A 130 -0.19 -4.93 -4.39
CA ASN A 130 -0.60 -4.53 -5.73
C ASN A 130 0.42 -4.88 -6.84
N THR A 131 1.66 -5.22 -6.46
CA THR A 131 2.75 -5.46 -7.43
C THR A 131 3.74 -6.48 -6.88
N LEU A 132 4.20 -7.40 -7.73
CA LEU A 132 5.15 -8.46 -7.38
C LEU A 132 6.30 -8.53 -8.40
N GLY A 133 7.51 -8.92 -7.93
CA GLY A 133 8.62 -9.34 -8.78
C GLY A 133 9.13 -8.27 -9.78
N VAL A 134 9.52 -7.09 -9.29
CA VAL A 134 9.77 -5.91 -10.13
C VAL A 134 11.22 -5.47 -10.26
N LEU A 135 12.17 -6.12 -9.56
CA LEU A 135 13.57 -5.71 -9.53
C LEU A 135 14.42 -6.50 -10.52
N TYR A 136 15.32 -5.80 -11.20
CA TYR A 136 16.25 -6.33 -12.18
C TYR A 136 17.64 -5.77 -11.91
N ILE A 137 18.68 -6.59 -12.08
CA ILE A 137 20.06 -6.12 -12.18
C ILE A 137 20.38 -5.98 -13.67
N VAL A 138 20.78 -4.80 -14.06
CA VAL A 138 21.09 -4.43 -15.45
C VAL A 138 22.49 -3.88 -15.52
N GLU A 139 23.18 -4.10 -16.64
CA GLU A 139 24.52 -3.61 -16.92
C GLU A 139 24.53 -2.76 -18.19
N ASN A 140 25.32 -1.69 -18.17
CA ASN A 140 25.74 -1.00 -19.38
C ASN A 140 27.03 -1.70 -19.86
N GLY A 141 26.88 -2.76 -20.64
CA GLY A 141 27.95 -3.64 -21.03
C GLY A 141 27.53 -5.10 -21.16
N ASP A 142 28.49 -6.02 -21.06
CA ASP A 142 28.34 -7.45 -21.34
C ASP A 142 29.28 -8.31 -20.44
N THR A 143 29.59 -7.82 -19.23
CA THR A 143 30.56 -8.48 -18.34
C THR A 143 29.91 -9.32 -17.25
N VAL A 144 28.62 -9.11 -16.98
CA VAL A 144 27.85 -9.82 -15.96
C VAL A 144 26.97 -10.89 -16.62
N GLN A 145 27.38 -12.14 -16.54
CA GLN A 145 26.64 -13.28 -17.07
C GLN A 145 25.91 -14.07 -15.97
N SER A 146 26.32 -13.85 -14.72
CA SER A 146 25.72 -14.49 -13.54
C SER A 146 25.82 -13.56 -12.33
N ALA A 147 25.09 -13.86 -11.27
CA ALA A 147 25.18 -13.10 -10.03
C ALA A 147 26.59 -13.15 -9.41
N ALA A 148 27.36 -14.23 -9.63
CA ALA A 148 28.74 -14.34 -9.13
C ALA A 148 29.68 -13.29 -9.73
N ASP A 149 29.40 -12.81 -10.93
CA ASP A 149 30.22 -11.81 -11.63
C ASP A 149 30.08 -10.40 -11.04
N LEU A 150 29.14 -10.20 -10.12
CA LEU A 150 28.97 -8.96 -9.38
C LEU A 150 30.08 -8.70 -8.36
N LYS A 151 30.85 -9.73 -7.99
CA LYS A 151 31.95 -9.58 -7.04
C LYS A 151 33.01 -8.59 -7.53
N GLY A 152 33.37 -7.64 -6.67
CA GLY A 152 34.29 -6.55 -6.98
C GLY A 152 33.69 -5.40 -7.78
N LYS A 153 32.39 -5.45 -8.11
CA LYS A 153 31.73 -4.43 -8.92
C LYS A 153 31.09 -3.33 -8.05
N THR A 154 30.80 -2.19 -8.71
CA THR A 154 29.95 -1.14 -8.16
C THR A 154 28.52 -1.31 -8.70
N ILE A 155 27.53 -1.30 -7.81
CA ILE A 155 26.11 -1.44 -8.15
C ILE A 155 25.39 -0.18 -7.72
N TYR A 156 24.80 0.54 -8.67
CA TYR A 156 23.91 1.67 -8.40
C TYR A 156 22.55 1.15 -7.95
N ALA A 157 22.09 1.58 -6.79
CA ALA A 157 20.81 1.15 -6.24
C ALA A 157 20.10 2.30 -5.52
N SER A 158 18.78 2.20 -5.39
CA SER A 158 17.99 3.10 -4.55
C SER A 158 17.03 2.32 -3.67
N GLY A 159 16.39 2.99 -2.72
CA GLY A 159 15.51 2.33 -1.77
C GLY A 159 16.26 1.67 -0.62
N LYS A 160 17.29 2.33 -0.10
CA LYS A 160 17.97 1.92 1.14
C LYS A 160 16.96 1.89 2.29
N GLY A 161 16.99 0.85 3.11
CA GLY A 161 16.01 0.60 4.17
C GLY A 161 14.67 0.02 3.68
N ALA A 162 14.55 -0.24 2.37
CA ALA A 162 13.34 -0.79 1.76
C ALA A 162 13.62 -2.11 1.02
N THR A 163 12.58 -2.70 0.43
CA THR A 163 12.66 -3.99 -0.29
C THR A 163 13.85 -4.11 -1.25
N PRO A 164 14.24 -3.07 -2.01
CA PRO A 164 15.39 -3.17 -2.91
C PRO A 164 16.69 -3.53 -2.20
N GLU A 165 16.99 -2.92 -1.04
CA GLU A 165 18.19 -3.25 -0.29
C GLU A 165 18.19 -4.69 0.19
N TYR A 166 17.10 -5.14 0.79
CA TYR A 166 16.99 -6.51 1.29
C TYR A 166 17.08 -7.54 0.17
N ALA A 167 16.45 -7.26 -0.97
CA ALA A 167 16.50 -8.14 -2.12
C ALA A 167 17.92 -8.23 -2.71
N LEU A 168 18.63 -7.09 -2.84
CA LEU A 168 20.00 -7.07 -3.33
C LEU A 168 20.94 -7.82 -2.40
N ASN A 169 20.87 -7.57 -1.10
CA ASN A 169 21.72 -8.26 -0.12
C ASN A 169 21.47 -9.77 -0.15
N TYR A 170 20.20 -10.19 -0.18
CA TYR A 170 19.84 -11.61 -0.28
C TYR A 170 20.42 -12.26 -1.55
N ILE A 171 20.29 -11.60 -2.71
CA ILE A 171 20.85 -12.13 -3.97
C ILE A 171 22.37 -12.27 -3.89
N LEU A 172 23.07 -11.30 -3.32
CA LEU A 172 24.51 -11.33 -3.17
C LEU A 172 24.94 -12.45 -2.22
N GLU A 173 24.34 -12.53 -1.04
CA GLU A 173 24.64 -13.54 -0.01
C GLU A 173 24.40 -14.96 -0.51
N GLU A 174 23.28 -15.23 -1.20
CA GLU A 174 22.96 -16.54 -1.78
C GLU A 174 23.94 -16.95 -2.90
N ASN A 175 24.68 -15.99 -3.46
CA ASN A 175 25.74 -16.25 -4.43
C ASN A 175 27.15 -16.17 -3.83
N GLY A 176 27.28 -16.18 -2.51
CA GLY A 176 28.56 -16.20 -1.80
C GLY A 176 29.31 -14.87 -1.86
N ILE A 177 28.60 -13.75 -2.05
CA ILE A 177 29.16 -12.40 -2.11
C ILE A 177 28.72 -11.65 -0.86
N ASP A 178 29.66 -11.15 -0.08
CA ASP A 178 29.38 -10.29 1.07
C ASP A 178 29.00 -8.87 0.59
N PRO A 179 27.76 -8.40 0.83
CA PRO A 179 27.34 -7.08 0.40
C PRO A 179 28.16 -5.93 0.98
N ALA A 180 28.79 -6.14 2.14
CA ALA A 180 29.58 -5.13 2.82
C ALA A 180 31.07 -5.12 2.43
N ALA A 181 31.59 -6.25 1.93
CA ALA A 181 33.02 -6.42 1.68
C ALA A 181 33.35 -6.69 0.20
N ASP A 182 32.50 -7.40 -0.52
CA ASP A 182 32.80 -7.90 -1.85
C ASP A 182 32.26 -7.04 -3.00
N VAL A 183 31.40 -6.07 -2.73
CA VAL A 183 30.84 -5.13 -3.71
C VAL A 183 30.80 -3.71 -3.16
N THR A 184 30.64 -2.73 -4.03
CA THR A 184 30.34 -1.35 -3.63
C THR A 184 28.89 -1.02 -4.03
N ILE A 185 27.99 -0.86 -3.06
CA ILE A 185 26.63 -0.43 -3.36
C ILE A 185 26.56 1.11 -3.28
N ALA A 186 26.44 1.76 -4.44
CA ALA A 186 26.33 3.21 -4.55
C ALA A 186 24.86 3.63 -4.46
N TRP A 187 24.39 3.92 -3.25
CA TRP A 187 23.02 4.31 -2.98
C TRP A 187 22.69 5.68 -3.55
N LYS A 188 21.54 5.77 -4.22
CA LYS A 188 20.92 6.98 -4.76
C LYS A 188 19.59 7.25 -4.07
N SER A 189 19.13 8.49 -4.11
CA SER A 189 17.86 8.89 -3.51
C SER A 189 16.65 8.28 -4.24
N GLU A 190 16.75 8.23 -5.60
CA GLU A 190 15.68 7.68 -6.44
C GLU A 190 16.22 6.86 -7.63
N HIS A 191 15.33 6.08 -8.25
CA HIS A 191 15.69 5.21 -9.38
C HIS A 191 16.14 5.98 -10.63
N SER A 192 15.63 7.18 -10.86
CA SER A 192 16.05 8.06 -11.98
C SER A 192 17.51 8.45 -11.89
N GLU A 193 18.05 8.62 -10.68
CA GLU A 193 19.47 8.90 -10.46
C GLU A 193 20.33 7.65 -10.74
N CYS A 194 19.83 6.45 -10.46
CA CYS A 194 20.50 5.21 -10.85
C CYS A 194 20.59 5.07 -12.37
N VAL A 195 19.52 5.38 -13.10
CA VAL A 195 19.51 5.39 -14.58
C VAL A 195 20.51 6.41 -15.12
N ALA A 196 20.59 7.61 -14.53
CA ALA A 196 21.53 8.63 -14.94
C ALA A 196 22.99 8.23 -14.68
N ALA A 197 23.27 7.56 -13.54
CA ALA A 197 24.59 7.04 -13.21
C ALA A 197 25.00 5.91 -14.16
N LEU A 198 24.07 4.99 -14.43
CA LEU A 198 24.28 3.87 -15.37
C LEU A 198 24.67 4.38 -16.77
N ALA A 199 23.96 5.39 -17.30
CA ALA A 199 24.22 5.97 -18.62
C ALA A 199 25.58 6.72 -18.72
N GLN A 200 26.18 7.11 -17.61
CA GLN A 200 27.48 7.79 -17.57
C GLN A 200 28.65 6.80 -17.33
N ASP A 201 28.38 5.57 -16.99
CA ASP A 201 29.38 4.56 -16.69
C ASP A 201 29.29 3.43 -17.74
N PRO A 202 30.27 3.33 -18.67
CA PRO A 202 30.25 2.32 -19.73
C PRO A 202 30.32 0.86 -19.24
N SER A 203 30.59 0.66 -17.97
CA SER A 203 30.57 -0.66 -17.30
C SER A 203 29.69 -0.65 -16.06
N GLY A 204 28.77 0.31 -16.00
CA GLY A 204 27.89 0.52 -14.86
C GLY A 204 26.90 -0.63 -14.68
N ILE A 205 26.62 -0.95 -13.43
CA ILE A 205 25.63 -1.95 -13.04
C ILE A 205 24.63 -1.26 -12.14
N ALA A 206 23.34 -1.49 -12.38
CA ALA A 206 22.29 -0.92 -11.53
C ALA A 206 21.23 -1.96 -11.19
N MET A 207 20.68 -1.87 -9.98
CA MET A 207 19.44 -2.55 -9.66
C MET A 207 18.26 -1.58 -9.84
N LEU A 208 17.40 -1.90 -10.79
CA LEU A 208 16.29 -1.04 -11.22
C LEU A 208 14.97 -1.81 -11.24
N PRO A 209 13.86 -1.18 -10.89
CA PRO A 209 12.53 -1.71 -11.18
C PRO A 209 12.04 -1.24 -12.56
N GLN A 210 10.93 -1.83 -13.05
CA GLN A 210 10.17 -1.21 -14.12
C GLN A 210 9.46 0.07 -13.59
N PRO A 211 9.31 1.14 -14.40
CA PRO A 211 9.70 1.26 -15.83
C PRO A 211 11.13 1.75 -16.06
N PHE A 212 11.96 1.84 -15.01
CA PHE A 212 13.30 2.40 -15.10
C PHE A 212 14.27 1.54 -15.91
N VAL A 213 14.08 0.21 -15.94
CA VAL A 213 14.80 -0.69 -16.85
C VAL A 213 14.53 -0.31 -18.30
N THR A 214 13.26 -0.18 -18.69
CA THR A 214 12.90 0.26 -20.04
C THR A 214 13.44 1.66 -20.35
N THR A 215 13.43 2.56 -19.37
CA THR A 215 14.03 3.92 -19.54
C THR A 215 15.53 3.85 -19.80
N ALA A 216 16.25 2.99 -19.08
CA ALA A 216 17.69 2.78 -19.30
C ALA A 216 17.95 2.23 -20.70
N GLN A 217 17.24 1.16 -21.11
CA GLN A 217 17.36 0.55 -22.44
C GLN A 217 17.01 1.50 -23.59
N THR A 218 16.12 2.47 -23.37
CA THR A 218 15.75 3.45 -24.41
C THR A 218 16.81 4.53 -24.59
N LYS A 219 17.57 4.83 -23.54
CA LYS A 219 18.62 5.86 -23.57
C LYS A 219 19.95 5.34 -24.09
N ASP A 220 20.18 4.05 -23.92
CA ASP A 220 21.39 3.34 -24.32
C ASP A 220 20.98 1.93 -24.80
N PRO A 221 20.54 1.78 -26.08
CA PRO A 221 19.99 0.55 -26.63
C PRO A 221 21.07 -0.49 -26.95
#